data_c33a704648be7dfbe943737bef6eaa25
#
_entry.id   c33a704648be7dfbe943737bef6eaa25
#
_cell.length_a   1.000
_cell.length_b   1.000
_cell.length_c   1.000
_cell.angle_alpha   90.00
_cell.angle_beta   90.00
_cell.angle_gamma   90.00
#
_symmetry.space_group_name_H-M   'P 1'
#
loop_
_entity.id
_entity.type
_entity.pdbx_description
1 polymer ?
#
loop_
_entity_poly.entity_id
_entity_poly.type
_entity_poly.pdbx_seq_one_letter_code
_entity_poly.pdbx_strand_id
1 'polypeptide(L)'
;MKYNNTFREALKKVREAPDHEISMARGELKATADKALELVAALEGKSDEGNPMEAWVQSKITKAKDYVNSVYDYLMYNPSVAKEDFDDINRQRGSNP
;
A
#
# COMPACT_ATOMS: atom_id res chain seq x y z
N MET A 1 1.68 -10.77 35.79
CA MET A 1 2.24 -9.53 36.24
C MET A 1 1.48 -8.35 35.71
N LYS A 2 1.39 -7.36 36.55
CA LYS A 2 0.61 -6.20 36.17
C LYS A 2 1.16 -5.52 34.94
N TYR A 3 2.47 -5.39 34.90
CA TYR A 3 3.09 -4.70 33.80
C TYR A 3 2.78 -5.42 32.46
N ASN A 4 2.92 -6.72 32.47
CA ASN A 4 2.65 -7.48 31.26
C ASN A 4 1.19 -7.40 30.87
N ASN A 5 0.31 -7.43 31.86
CA ASN A 5 -1.12 -7.32 31.57
C ASN A 5 -1.44 -5.98 30.95
N THR A 6 -0.87 -4.93 31.47
CA THR A 6 -1.09 -3.59 30.93
C THR A 6 -0.62 -3.50 29.50
N PHE A 7 0.54 -4.06 29.26
CA PHE A 7 1.09 -4.05 27.91
C PHE A 7 0.20 -4.81 26.94
N ARG A 8 -0.28 -5.96 27.37
CA ARG A 8 -1.15 -6.74 26.52
C ARG A 8 -2.45 -6.02 26.24
N GLU A 9 -2.99 -5.38 27.25
CA GLU A 9 -4.22 -4.63 27.04
C GLU A 9 -4.03 -3.50 26.07
N ALA A 10 -2.90 -2.83 26.16
CA ALA A 10 -2.61 -1.76 25.22
C ALA A 10 -2.50 -2.29 23.80
N LEU A 11 -1.82 -3.41 23.64
CA LEU A 11 -1.70 -4.03 22.34
C LEU A 11 -3.05 -4.45 21.79
N LYS A 12 -3.87 -5.00 22.65
CA LYS A 12 -5.18 -5.45 22.24
C LYS A 12 -6.02 -4.29 21.74
N LYS A 13 -5.97 -3.18 22.46
CA LYS A 13 -6.71 -2.00 22.05
C LYS A 13 -6.27 -1.51 20.68
N VAL A 14 -4.97 -1.46 20.48
CA VAL A 14 -4.45 -1.01 19.20
C VAL A 14 -4.94 -1.92 18.08
N ARG A 15 -4.88 -3.21 18.29
CA ARG A 15 -5.32 -4.13 17.26
C ARG A 15 -6.80 -4.03 16.98
N GLU A 16 -7.58 -3.78 18.01
CA GLU A 16 -9.01 -3.73 17.85
C GLU A 16 -9.50 -2.41 17.35
N ALA A 17 -8.63 -1.43 17.24
CA ALA A 17 -9.02 -0.12 16.76
C ALA A 17 -8.84 -0.07 15.25
N PRO A 18 -9.93 -0.28 14.47
CA PRO A 18 -9.79 -0.28 13.01
C PRO A 18 -9.25 1.04 12.46
N ASP A 19 -9.61 2.15 13.11
CA ASP A 19 -9.15 3.44 12.66
C ASP A 19 -7.65 3.56 12.75
N HIS A 20 -7.05 2.96 13.78
CA HIS A 20 -5.61 3.02 13.95
C HIS A 20 -4.88 2.33 12.80
N GLU A 21 -5.33 1.15 12.45
CA GLU A 21 -4.67 0.40 11.38
C GLU A 21 -4.87 1.07 10.04
N ILE A 22 -6.05 1.58 9.79
CA ILE A 22 -6.31 2.27 8.53
C ILE A 22 -5.50 3.56 8.46
N SER A 23 -5.42 4.25 9.58
CA SER A 23 -4.65 5.48 9.62
C SER A 23 -3.17 5.21 9.33
N MET A 24 -2.62 4.17 9.91
CA MET A 24 -1.24 3.80 9.66
C MET A 24 -1.01 3.42 8.20
N ALA A 25 -1.92 2.61 7.66
CA ALA A 25 -1.78 2.18 6.28
C ALA A 25 -1.83 3.37 5.34
N ARG A 26 -2.74 4.29 5.62
CA ARG A 26 -2.87 5.47 4.78
C ARG A 26 -1.60 6.30 4.83
N GLY A 27 -1.03 6.46 6.02
CA GLY A 27 0.20 7.22 6.16
C GLY A 27 1.37 6.58 5.45
N GLU A 28 1.48 5.27 5.55
CA GLU A 28 2.57 4.57 4.90
C GLU A 28 2.43 4.59 3.39
N LEU A 29 1.20 4.45 2.91
CA LEU A 29 0.97 4.52 1.47
C LEU A 29 1.28 5.92 0.95
N LYS A 30 0.91 6.94 1.70
CA LYS A 30 1.19 8.29 1.28
C LYS A 30 2.68 8.55 1.23
N ALA A 31 3.41 8.08 2.24
CA ALA A 31 4.86 8.25 2.25
C ALA A 31 5.48 7.49 1.07
N THR A 32 4.98 6.31 0.77
CA THR A 32 5.47 5.53 -0.35
C THR A 32 5.23 6.27 -1.66
N ALA A 33 4.03 6.81 -1.81
CA ALA A 33 3.69 7.52 -3.03
C ALA A 33 4.56 8.75 -3.20
N ASP A 34 4.79 9.50 -2.12
CA ASP A 34 5.62 10.68 -2.20
C ASP A 34 7.04 10.34 -2.66
N LYS A 35 7.62 9.29 -2.07
CA LYS A 35 8.96 8.89 -2.45
C LYS A 35 9.00 8.36 -3.87
N ALA A 36 7.97 7.62 -4.27
CA ALA A 36 7.93 7.11 -5.63
C ALA A 36 7.90 8.25 -6.63
N LEU A 37 7.13 9.29 -6.35
CA LEU A 37 7.08 10.44 -7.23
C LEU A 37 8.41 11.16 -7.29
N GLU A 38 9.10 11.29 -6.17
CA GLU A 38 10.41 11.90 -6.16
C GLU A 38 11.40 11.08 -6.98
N LEU A 39 11.29 9.76 -6.90
CA LEU A 39 12.17 8.92 -7.69
C LEU A 39 11.88 9.06 -9.17
N VAL A 40 10.61 9.12 -9.54
CA VAL A 40 10.26 9.34 -10.94
C VAL A 40 10.89 10.63 -11.43
N ALA A 41 10.78 11.69 -10.64
CA ALA A 41 11.36 12.97 -11.03
C ALA A 41 12.87 12.88 -11.14
N ALA A 42 13.51 12.15 -10.23
CA ALA A 42 14.95 12.02 -10.27
C ALA A 42 15.43 11.23 -11.47
N LEU A 43 14.62 10.32 -11.95
CA LEU A 43 14.99 9.49 -13.09
C LEU A 43 14.62 10.10 -14.43
N GLU A 44 13.86 11.17 -14.39
CA GLU A 44 13.52 11.85 -15.64
C GLU A 44 14.76 12.42 -16.27
N GLY A 45 14.82 12.34 -17.57
CA GLY A 45 15.99 12.83 -18.27
C GLY A 45 17.17 11.88 -18.27
N LYS A 46 17.08 10.78 -17.54
CA LYS A 46 18.12 9.78 -17.56
C LYS A 46 17.74 8.66 -18.52
N SER A 47 18.75 8.04 -19.09
CA SER A 47 18.53 6.97 -20.05
C SER A 47 19.27 5.72 -19.62
N ASP A 48 18.80 4.60 -20.13
CA ASP A 48 19.43 3.33 -19.81
C ASP A 48 20.89 3.31 -20.23
N GLU A 49 21.20 3.96 -21.34
CA GLU A 49 22.55 3.93 -21.86
C GLU A 49 23.48 4.82 -21.08
N GLY A 50 23.01 6.00 -20.72
CA GLY A 50 23.84 6.94 -20.00
C GLY A 50 23.88 6.72 -18.51
N ASN A 51 22.80 6.19 -17.96
CA ASN A 51 22.67 6.05 -16.50
C ASN A 51 22.09 4.70 -16.15
N PRO A 52 22.87 3.63 -16.33
CA PRO A 52 22.33 2.30 -16.05
C PRO A 52 22.01 2.14 -14.58
N MET A 53 20.91 1.48 -14.32
CA MET A 53 20.47 1.21 -12.97
C MET A 53 20.93 -0.18 -12.56
N GLU A 54 21.41 -0.28 -11.33
CA GLU A 54 21.84 -1.58 -10.82
C GLU A 54 20.64 -2.52 -10.73
N ALA A 55 20.90 -3.79 -11.02
CA ALA A 55 19.82 -4.76 -11.08
C ALA A 55 19.08 -4.88 -9.75
N TRP A 56 19.80 -4.79 -8.65
CA TRP A 56 19.14 -4.95 -7.36
C TRP A 56 18.21 -3.79 -7.06
N VAL A 57 18.55 -2.61 -7.55
CA VAL A 57 17.68 -1.45 -7.36
C VAL A 57 16.40 -1.64 -8.13
N GLN A 58 16.51 -2.01 -9.40
CA GLN A 58 15.32 -2.24 -10.20
C GLN A 58 14.48 -3.37 -9.65
N SER A 59 15.12 -4.41 -9.15
CA SER A 59 14.40 -5.51 -8.56
C SER A 59 13.56 -5.06 -7.37
N LYS A 60 14.10 -4.18 -6.56
CA LYS A 60 13.34 -3.67 -5.42
C LYS A 60 12.15 -2.83 -5.86
N ILE A 61 12.32 -2.06 -6.91
CA ILE A 61 11.22 -1.26 -7.44
C ILE A 61 10.12 -2.18 -7.95
N THR A 62 10.49 -3.23 -8.65
CA THR A 62 9.51 -4.19 -9.16
C THR A 62 8.75 -4.85 -8.01
N LYS A 63 9.46 -5.23 -6.97
CA LYS A 63 8.80 -5.86 -5.83
C LYS A 63 7.87 -4.90 -5.11
N ALA A 64 8.29 -3.66 -4.98
CA ALA A 64 7.42 -2.66 -4.34
C ALA A 64 6.15 -2.48 -5.13
N LYS A 65 6.26 -2.42 -6.45
CA LYS A 65 5.09 -2.32 -7.30
C LYS A 65 4.18 -3.53 -7.14
N ASP A 66 4.77 -4.72 -7.09
CA ASP A 66 3.98 -5.92 -6.94
C ASP A 66 3.25 -5.95 -5.60
N TYR A 67 3.94 -5.53 -4.54
CA TYR A 67 3.31 -5.49 -3.22
C TYR A 67 2.16 -4.50 -3.20
N VAL A 68 2.35 -3.33 -3.75
CA VAL A 68 1.29 -2.34 -3.78
C VAL A 68 0.13 -2.83 -4.61
N ASN A 69 0.41 -3.47 -5.75
CA ASN A 69 -0.65 -4.03 -6.58
C ASN A 69 -1.44 -5.09 -5.84
N SER A 70 -0.76 -5.95 -5.09
CA SER A 70 -1.46 -6.98 -4.33
C SER A 70 -2.39 -6.38 -3.29
N VAL A 71 -1.92 -5.36 -2.59
CA VAL A 71 -2.74 -4.70 -1.59
C VAL A 71 -3.90 -3.98 -2.27
N TYR A 72 -3.61 -3.32 -3.37
CA TYR A 72 -4.64 -2.62 -4.13
C TYR A 72 -5.76 -3.57 -4.54
N ASP A 73 -5.38 -4.71 -5.13
CA ASP A 73 -6.37 -5.66 -5.59
C ASP A 73 -7.20 -6.19 -4.42
N TYR A 74 -6.53 -6.50 -3.33
CA TYR A 74 -7.25 -7.05 -2.18
C TYR A 74 -8.24 -6.05 -1.61
N LEU A 75 -7.79 -4.82 -1.39
CA LEU A 75 -8.64 -3.83 -0.74
C LEU A 75 -9.76 -3.35 -1.65
N MET A 76 -9.44 -3.16 -2.91
CA MET A 76 -10.47 -2.65 -3.82
C MET A 76 -11.55 -3.66 -4.13
N TYR A 77 -11.22 -4.94 -4.02
CA TYR A 77 -12.19 -5.98 -4.31
C TYR A 77 -12.65 -6.71 -3.06
N ASN A 78 -12.36 -6.15 -1.90
CA ASN A 78 -12.79 -6.73 -0.64
C ASN A 78 -14.04 -5.99 -0.17
N PRO A 79 -15.18 -6.67 -0.17
CA PRO A 79 -16.45 -5.97 0.15
C PRO A 79 -16.49 -5.43 1.57
N SER A 80 -15.71 -5.96 2.48
CA SER A 80 -15.75 -5.49 3.86
C SER A 80 -15.06 -4.15 4.02
N VAL A 81 -14.35 -3.68 3.03
CA VAL A 81 -13.63 -2.41 3.14
C VAL A 81 -14.41 -1.28 2.50
N ALA A 82 -14.91 -1.48 1.29
CA ALA A 82 -15.64 -0.43 0.58
C ALA A 82 -16.78 -1.09 -0.17
N LYS A 83 -17.75 -1.54 0.59
CA LYS A 83 -18.79 -2.36 0.01
C LYS A 83 -19.54 -1.67 -1.11
N GLU A 84 -20.01 -0.46 -0.84
CA GLU A 84 -20.81 0.23 -1.84
C GLU A 84 -19.98 0.63 -3.04
N ASP A 85 -18.82 1.20 -2.76
CA ASP A 85 -17.93 1.58 -3.85
C ASP A 85 -17.48 0.36 -4.63
N PHE A 86 -17.22 -0.72 -3.91
CA PHE A 86 -16.82 -1.95 -4.56
C PHE A 86 -17.90 -2.44 -5.50
N ASP A 87 -19.15 -2.41 -5.06
CA ASP A 87 -20.23 -2.89 -5.90
C ASP A 87 -20.37 -2.05 -7.17
N ASP A 88 -20.25 -0.74 -7.04
CA ASP A 88 -20.32 0.12 -8.19
C ASP A 88 -19.19 -0.15 -9.17
N ILE A 89 -17.98 -0.22 -8.66
CA ILE A 89 -16.82 -0.45 -9.51
C ILE A 89 -16.92 -1.81 -10.18
N ASN A 90 -17.30 -2.80 -9.41
CA ASN A 90 -17.40 -4.16 -9.93
C ASN A 90 -18.48 -4.25 -11.00
N ARG A 91 -19.57 -3.54 -10.80
CA ARG A 91 -20.64 -3.53 -11.78
C ARG A 91 -20.16 -2.92 -13.09
N GLN A 92 -19.44 -1.83 -13.02
CA GLN A 92 -18.91 -1.22 -14.22
C GLN A 92 -17.92 -2.14 -14.92
N ARG A 93 -17.08 -2.80 -14.15
CA ARG A 93 -16.13 -3.73 -14.74
C ARG A 93 -16.80 -4.96 -15.28
N GLY A 94 -17.80 -5.42 -14.55
CA GLY A 94 -18.53 -6.61 -14.97
C GLY A 94 -19.17 -6.43 -16.31
N SER A 95 -19.56 -5.21 -16.63
CA SER A 95 -20.12 -4.92 -17.94
C SER A 95 -19.06 -4.90 -19.02
N ASN A 96 -17.80 -4.97 -18.66
CA ASN A 96 -16.69 -4.97 -19.60
C ASN A 96 -15.82 -6.19 -19.45
N PRO A 97 -16.35 -7.33 -19.64
CA PRO A 97 -15.55 -8.56 -19.51
C PRO A 97 -14.54 -8.74 -20.60
#